data_4fcb574cb20c93a7f66a10d0fb64e533
#
_entry.id   4fcb574cb20c93a7f66a10d0fb64e533
#
_cell.length_a   1.000
_cell.length_b   1.000
_cell.length_c   1.000
_cell.angle_alpha   90.00
_cell.angle_beta   90.00
_cell.angle_gamma   90.00
#
_symmetry.space_group_name_H-M   'P 1'
#
loop_
_entity.id
_entity.type
_entity.pdbx_description
1 polymer ?
#
loop_
_entity_poly.entity_id
_entity_poly.type
_entity_poly.pdbx_seq_one_letter_code
_entity_poly.pdbx_strand_id
1 'polypeptide(L)'
;MMRSKVTGAQRWVVKIGSALLTADGKGLDRAAMGVWVEQMVALHEAGVELVLVSSGAVAAGMSRLGWTVRPSAMHELQAAAAIGQMGLVQAWESSFAEHGRHTAQILLTHDDLSDRKRYLNARSTLRALVELKVIPVINENDTVVTDEIRFGDNDTLAALVANLVEADLLVILTDRDGMFDADPRNNPDANLIYEARADDPALDAVAGGTGGALGRGGMQTKLRAARLAARSGAHTIIVGGRIERVLDRLKAGERIGTLLSPERGMLAARKQWLAGHLQTRGTLVLDGGAVKALVQDHKSLLPVGVKLVQGSFRRGEMVVCVAPDGREIARGLANYSALEAQKIIGQSSEAIVGLLGYMAEPELVHRDNLILV
;
A
#
# COMPACT_ATOMS: atom_id res chain seq x y z
N MET A 1 -19.88 15.97 0.08
CA MET A 1 -19.43 15.33 -1.19
C MET A 1 -18.12 14.52 -1.07
N MET A 2 -17.09 14.98 -0.35
CA MET A 2 -15.84 14.17 -0.22
C MET A 2 -16.01 12.90 0.63
N ARG A 3 -16.77 12.95 1.73
CA ARG A 3 -17.02 11.77 2.59
C ARG A 3 -17.78 10.63 1.91
N SER A 4 -18.56 10.88 0.86
CA SER A 4 -19.19 9.81 0.06
C SER A 4 -18.15 8.90 -0.62
N LYS A 5 -16.92 9.39 -0.84
CA LYS A 5 -15.82 8.57 -1.35
C LYS A 5 -15.33 7.55 -0.32
N VAL A 6 -15.41 7.89 0.97
CA VAL A 6 -15.06 6.98 2.06
C VAL A 6 -16.08 5.84 2.18
N THR A 7 -17.37 6.17 2.15
CA THR A 7 -18.45 5.16 2.25
C THR A 7 -18.46 4.21 1.05
N GLY A 8 -18.08 4.70 -0.14
CA GLY A 8 -18.01 3.90 -1.37
C GLY A 8 -16.69 3.16 -1.56
N ALA A 9 -15.68 3.40 -0.73
CA ALA A 9 -14.38 2.76 -0.86
C ALA A 9 -14.49 1.25 -0.63
N GLN A 10 -13.92 0.47 -1.55
CA GLN A 10 -13.98 -1.01 -1.55
C GLN A 10 -12.69 -1.63 -1.03
N ARG A 11 -11.53 -0.98 -1.23
CA ARG A 11 -10.24 -1.47 -0.76
C ARG A 11 -9.60 -0.49 0.20
N TRP A 12 -9.38 -0.94 1.42
CA TRP A 12 -8.83 -0.13 2.50
C TRP A 12 -7.47 -0.65 2.94
N VAL A 13 -6.53 0.25 3.08
CA VAL A 13 -5.30 0.01 3.84
C VAL A 13 -5.47 0.67 5.21
N VAL A 14 -5.44 -0.13 6.26
CA VAL A 14 -5.52 0.36 7.65
C VAL A 14 -4.13 0.29 8.26
N LYS A 15 -3.58 1.45 8.61
CA LYS A 15 -2.29 1.55 9.30
C LYS A 15 -2.50 1.87 10.77
N ILE A 16 -1.87 1.10 11.65
CA ILE A 16 -1.93 1.30 13.10
C ILE A 16 -0.56 1.67 13.64
N GLY A 17 -0.46 2.83 14.28
CA GLY A 17 0.79 3.34 14.85
C GLY A 17 1.23 2.61 16.10
N SER A 18 2.55 2.57 16.36
CA SER A 18 3.13 1.89 17.52
C SER A 18 2.61 2.40 18.86
N ALA A 19 2.34 3.71 18.98
CA ALA A 19 1.79 4.31 20.20
C ALA A 19 0.39 3.77 20.59
N LEU A 20 -0.35 3.24 19.61
CA LEU A 20 -1.65 2.61 19.85
C LEU A 20 -1.51 1.12 20.20
N LEU A 21 -0.49 0.46 19.64
CA LEU A 21 -0.28 -0.99 19.76
C LEU A 21 0.43 -1.39 21.05
N THR A 22 1.02 -0.44 21.77
CA THR A 22 1.77 -0.71 22.99
C THR A 22 1.06 -0.10 24.21
N ALA A 23 0.90 -0.88 25.26
CA ALA A 23 0.35 -0.43 26.53
C ALA A 23 1.44 0.30 27.33
N ASP A 24 1.75 1.54 26.96
CA ASP A 24 2.75 2.41 27.64
C ASP A 24 4.10 1.70 27.91
N GLY A 25 4.58 0.92 26.90
CA GLY A 25 5.82 0.17 26.99
C GLY A 25 5.73 -1.18 27.70
N LYS A 26 4.55 -1.60 28.16
CA LYS A 26 4.33 -2.90 28.86
C LYS A 26 4.06 -4.06 27.89
N GLY A 27 4.33 -3.92 26.63
CA GLY A 27 4.08 -4.91 25.59
C GLY A 27 2.91 -4.54 24.69
N LEU A 28 2.38 -5.53 23.96
CA LEU A 28 1.26 -5.32 23.05
C LEU A 28 -0.07 -5.15 23.79
N ASP A 29 -0.83 -4.15 23.43
CA ASP A 29 -2.21 -3.92 23.90
C ASP A 29 -3.18 -4.84 23.14
N ARG A 30 -3.26 -6.10 23.56
CA ARG A 30 -4.10 -7.12 22.93
C ARG A 30 -5.59 -6.77 22.99
N ALA A 31 -6.04 -6.07 24.04
CA ALA A 31 -7.42 -5.64 24.17
C ALA A 31 -7.77 -4.61 23.08
N ALA A 32 -6.93 -3.59 22.90
CA ALA A 32 -7.12 -2.62 21.82
C ALA A 32 -7.02 -3.27 20.44
N MET A 33 -6.11 -4.23 20.24
CA MET A 33 -6.00 -5.00 19.00
C MET A 33 -7.30 -5.73 18.69
N GLY A 34 -7.92 -6.40 19.67
CA GLY A 34 -9.20 -7.10 19.51
C GLY A 34 -10.32 -6.16 19.06
N VAL A 35 -10.41 -4.96 19.66
CA VAL A 35 -11.42 -3.96 19.28
C VAL A 35 -11.29 -3.51 17.81
N TRP A 36 -10.05 -3.33 17.30
CA TRP A 36 -9.87 -2.98 15.89
C TRP A 36 -10.11 -4.18 14.98
N VAL A 37 -9.74 -5.40 15.40
CA VAL A 37 -10.00 -6.63 14.64
C VAL A 37 -11.49 -6.84 14.45
N GLU A 38 -12.31 -6.70 15.49
CA GLU A 38 -13.77 -6.80 15.38
C GLU A 38 -14.34 -5.87 14.30
N GLN A 39 -13.91 -4.61 14.27
CA GLN A 39 -14.34 -3.64 13.27
C GLN A 39 -13.81 -3.99 11.86
N MET A 40 -12.56 -4.44 11.75
CA MET A 40 -11.98 -4.87 10.48
C MET A 40 -12.71 -6.11 9.92
N VAL A 41 -13.08 -7.05 10.79
CA VAL A 41 -13.87 -8.22 10.38
C VAL A 41 -15.24 -7.80 9.88
N ALA A 42 -15.93 -6.89 10.57
CA ALA A 42 -17.23 -6.36 10.12
C ALA A 42 -17.14 -5.68 8.74
N LEU A 43 -16.08 -4.88 8.50
CA LEU A 43 -15.81 -4.30 7.18
C LEU A 43 -15.57 -5.37 6.12
N HIS A 44 -14.79 -6.39 6.43
CA HIS A 44 -14.47 -7.48 5.51
C HIS A 44 -15.71 -8.31 5.16
N GLU A 45 -16.60 -8.55 6.12
CA GLU A 45 -17.92 -9.20 5.91
C GLU A 45 -18.85 -8.34 5.04
N ALA A 46 -18.75 -7.02 5.16
CA ALA A 46 -19.45 -6.09 4.28
C ALA A 46 -18.83 -5.96 2.86
N GLY A 47 -17.83 -6.80 2.54
CA GLY A 47 -17.22 -6.87 1.21
C GLY A 47 -16.07 -5.89 0.99
N VAL A 48 -15.55 -5.24 2.04
CA VAL A 48 -14.37 -4.38 1.94
C VAL A 48 -13.11 -5.24 1.92
N GLU A 49 -12.27 -5.07 0.92
CA GLU A 49 -10.95 -5.67 0.84
C GLU A 49 -9.99 -4.95 1.78
N LEU A 50 -9.42 -5.67 2.73
CA LEU A 50 -8.61 -5.11 3.81
C LEU A 50 -7.14 -5.51 3.70
N VAL A 51 -6.26 -4.54 3.93
CA VAL A 51 -4.83 -4.74 4.13
C VAL A 51 -4.43 -4.00 5.41
N LEU A 52 -3.82 -4.70 6.36
CA LEU A 52 -3.35 -4.13 7.61
C LEU A 52 -1.85 -3.80 7.51
N VAL A 53 -1.47 -2.56 7.82
CA VAL A 53 -0.06 -2.17 8.02
C VAL A 53 0.16 -1.92 9.50
N SER A 54 0.95 -2.79 10.12
CA SER A 54 1.21 -2.78 11.55
C SER A 54 2.56 -2.12 11.86
N SER A 55 2.67 -1.60 13.06
CA SER A 55 3.92 -1.13 13.66
C SER A 55 4.16 -1.86 14.98
N GLY A 56 5.20 -1.46 15.72
CA GLY A 56 5.38 -1.88 17.11
C GLY A 56 6.28 -3.09 17.33
N ALA A 57 6.90 -3.66 16.29
CA ALA A 57 7.80 -4.81 16.42
C ALA A 57 8.97 -4.54 17.38
N VAL A 58 9.67 -3.40 17.22
CA VAL A 58 10.77 -3.02 18.11
C VAL A 58 10.29 -2.90 19.56
N ALA A 59 9.18 -2.21 19.80
CA ALA A 59 8.65 -2.01 21.15
C ALA A 59 8.18 -3.34 21.80
N ALA A 60 7.55 -4.22 21.03
CA ALA A 60 7.17 -5.56 21.47
C ALA A 60 8.39 -6.41 21.82
N GLY A 61 9.46 -6.32 21.03
CA GLY A 61 10.70 -7.03 21.29
C GLY A 61 11.43 -6.51 22.52
N MET A 62 11.52 -5.19 22.70
CA MET A 62 12.08 -4.58 23.89
C MET A 62 11.34 -5.05 25.16
N SER A 63 10.01 -5.04 25.13
CA SER A 63 9.20 -5.53 26.24
C SER A 63 9.48 -7.01 26.56
N ARG A 64 9.60 -7.87 25.54
CA ARG A 64 9.94 -9.30 25.73
C ARG A 64 11.34 -9.53 26.29
N LEU A 65 12.28 -8.62 25.97
CA LEU A 65 13.65 -8.64 26.48
C LEU A 65 13.79 -7.96 27.85
N GLY A 66 12.72 -7.35 28.37
CA GLY A 66 12.77 -6.58 29.61
C GLY A 66 13.54 -5.25 29.47
N TRP A 67 13.71 -4.73 28.25
CA TRP A 67 14.43 -3.49 28.02
C TRP A 67 13.52 -2.28 28.26
N THR A 68 13.91 -1.45 29.20
CA THR A 68 13.18 -0.22 29.55
C THR A 68 13.70 1.01 28.79
N VAL A 69 14.92 0.92 28.26
CA VAL A 69 15.56 1.99 27.47
C VAL A 69 15.76 1.51 26.05
N ARG A 70 15.36 2.36 25.08
CA ARG A 70 15.56 2.05 23.67
C ARG A 70 17.03 2.06 23.33
N PRO A 71 17.60 0.98 22.76
CA PRO A 71 19.00 0.94 22.35
C PRO A 71 19.29 1.97 21.27
N SER A 72 20.52 2.43 21.24
CA SER A 72 21.06 3.31 20.17
C SER A 72 21.74 2.51 19.05
N ALA A 73 22.19 1.29 19.35
CA ALA A 73 22.86 0.45 18.38
C ALA A 73 21.84 -0.18 17.40
N MET A 74 22.15 -0.11 16.12
CA MET A 74 21.25 -0.57 15.04
C MET A 74 20.95 -2.07 15.16
N HIS A 75 21.99 -2.87 15.35
CA HIS A 75 21.83 -4.33 15.47
C HIS A 75 20.98 -4.76 16.67
N GLU A 76 20.98 -3.99 17.75
CA GLU A 76 20.12 -4.24 18.91
C GLU A 76 18.66 -3.91 18.59
N LEU A 77 18.40 -2.80 17.86
CA LEU A 77 17.07 -2.46 17.36
C LEU A 77 16.53 -3.52 16.39
N GLN A 78 17.39 -4.00 15.49
CA GLN A 78 17.05 -5.08 14.55
C GLN A 78 16.75 -6.40 15.29
N ALA A 79 17.55 -6.75 16.27
CA ALA A 79 17.32 -7.93 17.12
C ALA A 79 16.00 -7.82 17.91
N ALA A 80 15.73 -6.65 18.50
CA ALA A 80 14.45 -6.39 19.18
C ALA A 80 13.28 -6.49 18.21
N ALA A 81 13.40 -5.91 17.01
CA ALA A 81 12.37 -6.01 15.97
C ALA A 81 12.09 -7.47 15.59
N ALA A 82 13.12 -8.27 15.35
CA ALA A 82 12.98 -9.69 15.01
C ALA A 82 12.23 -10.49 16.10
N ILE A 83 12.60 -10.27 17.36
CA ILE A 83 11.96 -10.92 18.52
C ILE A 83 10.50 -10.46 18.66
N GLY A 84 10.26 -9.16 18.50
CA GLY A 84 8.93 -8.57 18.65
C GLY A 84 7.99 -8.89 17.50
N GLN A 85 8.51 -8.97 16.28
CA GLN A 85 7.72 -9.28 15.08
C GLN A 85 6.99 -10.61 15.21
N MET A 86 7.64 -11.62 15.79
CA MET A 86 7.02 -12.92 16.03
C MET A 86 5.78 -12.84 16.94
N GLY A 87 5.90 -12.10 18.05
CA GLY A 87 4.78 -11.89 18.97
C GLY A 87 3.67 -11.00 18.40
N LEU A 88 4.04 -10.00 17.59
CA LEU A 88 3.10 -9.10 16.94
C LEU A 88 2.22 -9.85 15.92
N VAL A 89 2.84 -10.65 15.05
CA VAL A 89 2.11 -11.46 14.07
C VAL A 89 1.21 -12.48 14.75
N GLN A 90 1.72 -13.17 15.77
CA GLN A 90 0.91 -14.12 16.53
C GLN A 90 -0.29 -13.44 17.20
N ALA A 91 -0.12 -12.21 17.71
CA ALA A 91 -1.22 -11.46 18.31
C ALA A 91 -2.31 -11.13 17.28
N TRP A 92 -1.94 -10.65 16.08
CA TRP A 92 -2.89 -10.40 15.00
C TRP A 92 -3.59 -11.68 14.54
N GLU A 93 -2.81 -12.75 14.24
CA GLU A 93 -3.38 -14.03 13.81
C GLU A 93 -4.37 -14.58 14.82
N SER A 94 -4.00 -14.61 16.12
CA SER A 94 -4.90 -15.09 17.16
C SER A 94 -6.20 -14.29 17.22
N SER A 95 -6.10 -12.96 17.18
CA SER A 95 -7.31 -12.09 17.23
C SER A 95 -8.21 -12.26 16.00
N PHE A 96 -7.67 -12.39 14.80
CA PHE A 96 -8.46 -12.65 13.59
C PHE A 96 -9.03 -14.07 13.55
N ALA A 97 -8.27 -15.06 14.06
CA ALA A 97 -8.72 -16.45 14.12
C ALA A 97 -9.94 -16.66 15.03
N GLU A 98 -10.11 -15.85 16.10
CA GLU A 98 -11.32 -15.81 16.94
C GLU A 98 -12.58 -15.53 16.14
N HIS A 99 -12.44 -14.83 15.00
CA HIS A 99 -13.51 -14.51 14.06
C HIS A 99 -13.52 -15.39 12.79
N GLY A 100 -12.74 -16.49 12.79
CA GLY A 100 -12.64 -17.39 11.64
C GLY A 100 -11.97 -16.76 10.40
N ARG A 101 -11.09 -15.77 10.58
CA ARG A 101 -10.35 -15.12 9.51
C ARG A 101 -8.88 -15.51 9.57
N HIS A 102 -8.29 -15.73 8.39
CA HIS A 102 -6.86 -16.00 8.25
C HIS A 102 -6.10 -14.72 7.96
N THR A 103 -4.89 -14.65 8.46
CA THR A 103 -3.95 -13.58 8.14
C THR A 103 -2.72 -14.12 7.41
N ALA A 104 -2.01 -13.26 6.72
CA ALA A 104 -0.73 -13.60 6.11
C ALA A 104 0.30 -12.51 6.44
N GLN A 105 1.45 -12.91 6.99
CA GLN A 105 2.55 -11.99 7.24
C GLN A 105 3.26 -11.63 5.93
N ILE A 106 3.42 -10.32 5.69
CA ILE A 106 4.22 -9.78 4.59
C ILE A 106 5.22 -8.78 5.18
N LEU A 107 6.50 -9.02 4.96
CA LEU A 107 7.57 -8.10 5.33
C LEU A 107 8.13 -7.45 4.07
N LEU A 108 8.13 -6.13 4.02
CA LEU A 108 8.60 -5.34 2.89
C LEU A 108 9.61 -4.29 3.37
N THR A 109 10.49 -3.92 2.46
CA THR A 109 11.38 -2.76 2.62
C THR A 109 11.01 -1.70 1.60
N HIS A 110 11.48 -0.48 1.79
CA HIS A 110 11.36 0.58 0.81
C HIS A 110 12.00 0.18 -0.54
N ASP A 111 13.13 -0.53 -0.49
CA ASP A 111 13.83 -1.05 -1.67
C ASP A 111 13.00 -2.09 -2.43
N ASP A 112 12.25 -2.96 -1.73
CA ASP A 112 11.36 -3.92 -2.38
C ASP A 112 10.25 -3.24 -3.19
N LEU A 113 9.80 -2.07 -2.73
CA LEU A 113 8.77 -1.29 -3.42
C LEU A 113 9.35 -0.34 -4.48
N SER A 114 10.66 -0.09 -4.46
CA SER A 114 11.38 0.69 -5.46
C SER A 114 11.90 -0.17 -6.61
N ASP A 115 12.28 -1.42 -6.34
CA ASP A 115 12.66 -2.40 -7.37
C ASP A 115 11.43 -2.94 -8.09
N ARG A 116 11.37 -2.78 -9.40
CA ARG A 116 10.20 -3.11 -10.21
C ARG A 116 9.80 -4.57 -10.18
N LYS A 117 10.78 -5.48 -10.18
CA LYS A 117 10.53 -6.92 -10.15
C LYS A 117 9.95 -7.32 -8.80
N ARG A 118 10.54 -6.83 -7.71
CA ARG A 118 10.06 -7.06 -6.34
C ARG A 118 8.69 -6.43 -6.13
N TYR A 119 8.47 -5.21 -6.62
CA TYR A 119 7.18 -4.53 -6.63
C TYR A 119 6.08 -5.39 -7.27
N LEU A 120 6.30 -5.92 -8.49
CA LEU A 120 5.31 -6.78 -9.17
C LEU A 120 5.07 -8.09 -8.41
N ASN A 121 6.11 -8.71 -7.84
CA ASN A 121 5.97 -9.92 -7.04
C ASN A 121 5.12 -9.66 -5.78
N ALA A 122 5.44 -8.60 -5.03
CA ALA A 122 4.67 -8.22 -3.84
C ALA A 122 3.21 -7.90 -4.19
N ARG A 123 2.99 -7.20 -5.31
CA ARG A 123 1.64 -6.87 -5.80
C ARG A 123 0.83 -8.11 -6.14
N SER A 124 1.40 -9.06 -6.90
CA SER A 124 0.71 -10.30 -7.27
C SER A 124 0.38 -11.14 -6.04
N THR A 125 1.32 -11.24 -5.09
CA THR A 125 1.09 -11.95 -3.82
C THR A 125 -0.04 -11.31 -3.01
N LEU A 126 -0.02 -9.98 -2.84
CA LEU A 126 -1.06 -9.28 -2.07
C LEU A 126 -2.44 -9.41 -2.73
N ARG A 127 -2.51 -9.33 -4.06
CA ARG A 127 -3.77 -9.56 -4.79
C ARG A 127 -4.30 -10.97 -4.56
N ALA A 128 -3.46 -11.99 -4.70
CA ALA A 128 -3.86 -13.38 -4.46
C ALA A 128 -4.39 -13.57 -3.03
N LEU A 129 -3.74 -12.97 -2.02
CA LEU A 129 -4.21 -13.04 -0.63
C LEU A 129 -5.59 -12.39 -0.46
N VAL A 130 -5.79 -11.21 -1.03
CA VAL A 130 -7.09 -10.51 -0.99
C VAL A 130 -8.19 -11.32 -1.70
N GLU A 131 -7.91 -11.89 -2.86
CA GLU A 131 -8.83 -12.78 -3.59
C GLU A 131 -9.18 -14.05 -2.80
N LEU A 132 -8.22 -14.59 -2.06
CA LEU A 132 -8.41 -15.72 -1.12
C LEU A 132 -9.15 -15.31 0.16
N LYS A 133 -9.50 -14.01 0.31
CA LYS A 133 -10.11 -13.46 1.53
C LYS A 133 -9.23 -13.62 2.79
N VAL A 134 -7.93 -13.68 2.59
CA VAL A 134 -6.92 -13.65 3.64
C VAL A 134 -6.50 -12.20 3.89
N ILE A 135 -6.40 -11.77 5.13
CA ILE A 135 -6.04 -10.40 5.48
C ILE A 135 -4.50 -10.29 5.57
N PRO A 136 -3.84 -9.57 4.63
CA PRO A 136 -2.41 -9.35 4.71
C PRO A 136 -2.07 -8.44 5.91
N VAL A 137 -1.15 -8.86 6.75
CA VAL A 137 -0.57 -8.07 7.85
C VAL A 137 0.85 -7.69 7.44
N ILE A 138 1.03 -6.44 7.05
CA ILE A 138 2.28 -5.93 6.50
C ILE A 138 3.05 -5.17 7.58
N ASN A 139 4.35 -5.36 7.61
CA ASN A 139 5.28 -4.55 8.40
C ASN A 139 6.58 -4.34 7.63
N GLU A 140 7.40 -3.41 8.10
CA GLU A 140 8.78 -3.26 7.63
C GLU A 140 9.58 -4.52 7.96
N ASN A 141 10.49 -4.91 7.05
CA ASN A 141 11.51 -5.91 7.34
C ASN A 141 12.67 -5.26 8.10
N ASP A 142 12.42 -4.91 9.35
CA ASP A 142 13.36 -4.22 10.24
C ASP A 142 14.73 -4.92 10.35
N THR A 143 14.83 -6.21 10.03
CA THR A 143 16.08 -6.96 10.18
C THR A 143 17.13 -6.63 9.12
N VAL A 144 16.73 -6.04 8.00
CA VAL A 144 17.62 -5.74 6.86
C VAL A 144 17.67 -4.26 6.50
N VAL A 145 16.86 -3.41 7.15
CA VAL A 145 16.83 -1.96 6.93
C VAL A 145 17.57 -1.20 8.01
N THR A 146 18.05 -0.01 7.68
CA THR A 146 18.84 0.83 8.59
C THR A 146 18.18 2.18 8.85
N ASP A 147 17.73 2.87 7.82
CA ASP A 147 17.22 4.23 7.94
C ASP A 147 15.80 4.27 8.50
N GLU A 148 14.94 3.38 8.06
CA GLU A 148 13.54 3.30 8.46
C GLU A 148 13.40 2.90 9.94
N ILE A 149 14.23 1.98 10.42
CA ILE A 149 14.20 1.56 11.83
C ILE A 149 14.61 2.69 12.78
N ARG A 150 15.44 3.63 12.29
CA ARG A 150 15.81 4.84 13.04
C ARG A 150 14.63 5.80 13.15
N PHE A 151 13.86 5.94 12.08
CA PHE A 151 12.75 6.88 11.97
C PHE A 151 11.39 6.26 12.31
N GLY A 152 11.23 4.93 12.19
CA GLY A 152 10.03 4.18 12.59
C GLY A 152 8.77 4.61 11.78
N ASP A 153 8.93 4.88 10.49
CA ASP A 153 7.89 5.49 9.64
C ASP A 153 7.14 4.47 8.78
N ASN A 154 6.25 3.70 9.42
CA ASN A 154 5.32 2.87 8.68
C ASN A 154 4.18 3.67 8.01
N ASP A 155 4.11 5.01 8.16
CA ASP A 155 3.15 5.83 7.42
C ASP A 155 3.51 5.84 5.93
N THR A 156 4.81 6.01 5.60
CA THR A 156 5.30 5.92 4.22
C THR A 156 5.12 4.53 3.63
N LEU A 157 5.44 3.46 4.38
CA LEU A 157 5.18 2.08 3.95
C LEU A 157 3.70 1.86 3.64
N ALA A 158 2.79 2.32 4.50
CA ALA A 158 1.35 2.19 4.29
C ALA A 158 0.88 2.91 3.02
N ALA A 159 1.43 4.08 2.71
CA ALA A 159 1.13 4.79 1.47
C ALA A 159 1.65 4.07 0.22
N LEU A 160 2.85 3.49 0.29
CA LEU A 160 3.40 2.67 -0.79
C LEU A 160 2.58 1.38 -0.99
N VAL A 161 2.15 0.75 0.10
CA VAL A 161 1.24 -0.40 0.06
C VAL A 161 -0.11 0.00 -0.54
N ALA A 162 -0.67 1.16 -0.17
CA ALA A 162 -1.93 1.67 -0.76
C ALA A 162 -1.80 1.83 -2.28
N ASN A 163 -0.65 2.33 -2.76
CA ASN A 163 -0.36 2.42 -4.19
C ASN A 163 -0.21 1.02 -4.83
N LEU A 164 0.48 0.10 -4.16
CA LEU A 164 0.75 -1.26 -4.63
C LEU A 164 -0.54 -2.06 -4.84
N VAL A 165 -1.46 -1.99 -3.86
CA VAL A 165 -2.75 -2.70 -3.92
C VAL A 165 -3.87 -1.89 -4.57
N GLU A 166 -3.60 -0.66 -5.00
CA GLU A 166 -4.60 0.25 -5.58
C GLU A 166 -5.78 0.50 -4.63
N ALA A 167 -5.44 0.85 -3.40
CA ALA A 167 -6.44 1.15 -2.39
C ALA A 167 -7.25 2.42 -2.75
N ASP A 168 -8.54 2.39 -2.44
CA ASP A 168 -9.40 3.59 -2.49
C ASP A 168 -9.14 4.50 -1.29
N LEU A 169 -8.80 3.89 -0.14
CA LEU A 169 -8.66 4.58 1.12
C LEU A 169 -7.46 4.05 1.93
N LEU A 170 -6.63 4.98 2.39
CA LEU A 170 -5.63 4.77 3.43
C LEU A 170 -6.17 5.36 4.74
N VAL A 171 -6.35 4.53 5.77
CA VAL A 171 -6.72 4.96 7.12
C VAL A 171 -5.49 4.89 8.01
N ILE A 172 -5.06 6.02 8.56
CA ILE A 172 -3.94 6.11 9.51
C ILE A 172 -4.52 6.32 10.91
N LEU A 173 -4.56 5.25 11.69
CA LEU A 173 -4.93 5.31 13.10
C LEU A 173 -3.73 5.82 13.92
N THR A 174 -3.96 6.87 14.68
CA THR A 174 -2.93 7.57 15.47
C THR A 174 -3.45 7.93 16.85
N ASP A 175 -2.61 8.46 17.70
CA ASP A 175 -2.92 8.96 19.05
C ASP A 175 -3.60 10.35 19.06
N ARG A 176 -3.77 10.96 17.88
CA ARG A 176 -4.41 12.27 17.69
C ARG A 176 -5.70 12.12 16.89
N ASP A 177 -6.68 12.99 17.16
CA ASP A 177 -7.98 12.94 16.47
C ASP A 177 -7.91 13.32 14.99
N GLY A 178 -6.79 13.89 14.53
CA GLY A 178 -6.52 14.30 13.15
C GLY A 178 -5.49 15.41 13.08
N MET A 179 -5.51 16.17 11.98
CA MET A 179 -4.70 17.40 11.83
C MET A 179 -5.47 18.59 12.35
N PHE A 180 -4.79 19.46 13.08
CA PHE A 180 -5.33 20.70 13.60
C PHE A 180 -4.68 21.89 12.89
N ASP A 181 -5.35 23.04 12.87
CA ASP A 181 -4.85 24.30 12.31
C ASP A 181 -3.70 24.91 13.13
N ALA A 182 -3.54 24.47 14.38
CA ALA A 182 -2.40 24.76 15.26
C ALA A 182 -2.12 23.54 16.16
N ASP A 183 -0.99 23.53 16.87
CA ASP A 183 -0.69 22.45 17.83
C ASP A 183 -1.61 22.56 19.07
N PRO A 184 -2.54 21.61 19.28
CA PRO A 184 -3.50 21.67 20.39
C PRO A 184 -2.86 21.59 21.78
N ARG A 185 -1.57 21.18 21.87
CA ARG A 185 -0.82 21.21 23.15
C ARG A 185 -0.45 22.62 23.57
N ASN A 186 -0.26 23.51 22.60
CA ASN A 186 0.18 24.89 22.80
C ASN A 186 -0.94 25.90 22.54
N ASN A 187 -1.99 25.50 21.84
CA ASN A 187 -3.14 26.33 21.52
C ASN A 187 -4.45 25.57 21.80
N PRO A 188 -5.14 25.85 22.93
CA PRO A 188 -6.40 25.20 23.27
C PRO A 188 -7.54 25.48 22.27
N ASP A 189 -7.43 26.55 21.48
CA ASP A 189 -8.42 26.96 20.48
C ASP A 189 -8.14 26.36 19.10
N ALA A 190 -7.18 25.44 19.01
CA ALA A 190 -6.86 24.76 17.76
C ALA A 190 -8.06 23.95 17.26
N ASN A 191 -8.42 24.17 15.99
CA ASN A 191 -9.54 23.50 15.35
C ASN A 191 -9.09 22.32 14.52
N LEU A 192 -9.87 21.24 14.55
CA LEU A 192 -9.63 20.06 13.70
C LEU A 192 -9.91 20.40 12.23
N ILE A 193 -8.96 20.13 11.36
CA ILE A 193 -9.12 20.21 9.91
C ILE A 193 -9.85 18.95 9.44
N TYR A 194 -11.13 19.05 9.14
CA TYR A 194 -11.93 17.88 8.76
C TYR A 194 -11.65 17.37 7.35
N GLU A 195 -11.40 18.28 6.40
CA GLU A 195 -11.19 17.95 5.00
C GLU A 195 -10.22 18.96 4.37
N ALA A 196 -9.25 18.45 3.59
CA ALA A 196 -8.34 19.24 2.79
C ALA A 196 -7.88 18.46 1.55
N ARG A 197 -7.21 19.13 0.63
CA ARG A 197 -6.46 18.46 -0.44
C ARG A 197 -5.10 18.05 0.11
N ALA A 198 -4.64 16.86 -0.23
CA ALA A 198 -3.35 16.35 0.23
C ALA A 198 -2.16 17.22 -0.22
N ASP A 199 -2.28 17.86 -1.38
CA ASP A 199 -1.28 18.73 -2.00
C ASP A 199 -1.35 20.19 -1.55
N ASP A 200 -2.30 20.56 -0.68
CA ASP A 200 -2.43 21.93 -0.19
C ASP A 200 -1.16 22.36 0.58
N PRO A 201 -0.44 23.41 0.11
CA PRO A 201 0.76 23.90 0.77
C PRO A 201 0.52 24.43 2.20
N ALA A 202 -0.69 24.89 2.51
CA ALA A 202 -1.03 25.40 3.84
C ALA A 202 -0.86 24.32 4.92
N LEU A 203 -1.01 23.04 4.56
CA LEU A 203 -0.83 21.93 5.48
C LEU A 203 0.63 21.73 5.96
N ASP A 204 1.63 22.22 5.20
CA ASP A 204 3.03 22.14 5.64
C ASP A 204 3.28 23.00 6.88
N ALA A 205 2.66 24.18 6.96
CA ALA A 205 2.81 25.08 8.08
C ALA A 205 2.23 24.47 9.37
N VAL A 206 1.10 23.78 9.28
CA VAL A 206 0.44 23.18 10.45
C VAL A 206 1.02 21.80 10.81
N ALA A 207 1.56 21.07 9.87
CA ALA A 207 2.24 19.81 10.11
C ALA A 207 3.64 19.97 10.71
N GLY A 208 4.33 21.09 10.43
CA GLY A 208 5.70 21.37 10.85
C GLY A 208 5.84 21.99 12.25
N GLY A 209 4.75 22.27 12.97
CA GLY A 209 4.79 22.82 14.32
C GLY A 209 5.47 21.88 15.31
N THR A 210 6.68 22.24 15.75
CA THR A 210 7.43 21.78 16.94
C THR A 210 7.40 20.28 17.31
N GLY A 211 7.46 19.39 16.34
CA GLY A 211 8.02 18.07 16.58
C GLY A 211 9.53 18.25 16.58
N GLY A 212 10.18 18.19 17.75
CA GLY A 212 11.64 18.25 17.82
C GLY A 212 12.28 17.26 16.85
N ALA A 213 13.54 17.46 16.48
CA ALA A 213 14.33 16.70 15.50
C ALA A 213 14.33 15.15 15.65
N LEU A 214 13.50 14.61 16.52
CA LEU A 214 13.33 13.20 16.90
C LEU A 214 11.88 12.72 16.89
N GLY A 215 10.92 13.48 16.31
CA GLY A 215 9.49 13.11 16.26
C GLY A 215 9.23 11.91 15.36
N ARG A 216 9.33 10.72 15.93
CA ARG A 216 8.99 9.45 15.27
C ARG A 216 7.50 9.44 14.96
N GLY A 217 7.11 9.42 13.68
CA GLY A 217 5.72 9.33 13.25
C GLY A 217 4.87 10.59 13.51
N GLY A 218 5.45 11.77 13.42
CA GLY A 218 4.76 13.06 13.57
C GLY A 218 3.72 13.34 12.48
N MET A 219 2.98 14.44 12.59
CA MET A 219 1.96 14.82 11.61
C MET A 219 2.56 15.01 10.21
N GLN A 220 3.83 15.48 10.15
CA GLN A 220 4.55 15.65 8.89
C GLN A 220 4.73 14.33 8.11
N THR A 221 5.03 13.20 8.80
CA THR A 221 5.14 11.88 8.14
C THR A 221 3.79 11.44 7.59
N LYS A 222 2.70 11.69 8.32
CA LYS A 222 1.34 11.37 7.89
C LYS A 222 0.89 12.20 6.68
N LEU A 223 1.24 13.48 6.67
CA LEU A 223 0.97 14.35 5.51
C LEU A 223 1.77 13.89 4.29
N ARG A 224 3.07 13.53 4.46
CA ARG A 224 3.89 12.97 3.39
C ARG A 224 3.31 11.65 2.86
N ALA A 225 2.85 10.78 3.75
CA ALA A 225 2.19 9.53 3.38
C ALA A 225 0.89 9.78 2.60
N ALA A 226 0.06 10.74 3.03
CA ALA A 226 -1.16 11.12 2.32
C ALA A 226 -0.87 11.65 0.91
N ARG A 227 0.16 12.49 0.75
CA ARG A 227 0.62 12.96 -0.58
C ARG A 227 1.09 11.82 -1.47
N LEU A 228 1.80 10.84 -0.87
CA LEU A 228 2.27 9.67 -1.60
C LEU A 228 1.11 8.77 -2.04
N ALA A 229 0.15 8.48 -1.16
CA ALA A 229 -1.06 7.73 -1.48
C ALA A 229 -1.91 8.45 -2.56
N ALA A 230 -2.01 9.77 -2.50
CA ALA A 230 -2.72 10.59 -3.48
C ALA A 230 -2.15 10.48 -4.91
N ARG A 231 -0.88 10.07 -5.07
CA ARG A 231 -0.27 9.84 -6.41
C ARG A 231 -0.96 8.73 -7.19
N SER A 232 -1.52 7.73 -6.51
CA SER A 232 -2.36 6.68 -7.14
C SER A 232 -3.86 7.00 -7.07
N GLY A 233 -4.23 8.14 -6.49
CA GLY A 233 -5.62 8.59 -6.36
C GLY A 233 -6.32 8.09 -5.11
N ALA A 234 -5.59 7.48 -4.17
CA ALA A 234 -6.15 7.06 -2.88
C ALA A 234 -6.46 8.28 -1.99
N HIS A 235 -7.59 8.24 -1.32
CA HIS A 235 -7.90 9.15 -0.22
C HIS A 235 -7.16 8.71 1.04
N THR A 236 -6.81 9.64 1.92
CA THR A 236 -6.22 9.31 3.23
C THR A 236 -7.05 9.92 4.34
N ILE A 237 -7.32 9.14 5.39
CA ILE A 237 -7.89 9.64 6.64
C ILE A 237 -6.87 9.47 7.76
N ILE A 238 -6.59 10.57 8.47
CA ILE A 238 -5.82 10.58 9.71
C ILE A 238 -6.82 10.75 10.85
N VAL A 239 -6.86 9.80 11.79
CA VAL A 239 -7.90 9.76 12.82
C VAL A 239 -7.39 9.10 14.10
N GLY A 240 -7.96 9.49 15.24
CA GLY A 240 -7.70 8.91 16.55
C GLY A 240 -8.11 7.44 16.59
N GLY A 241 -7.15 6.53 16.79
CA GLY A 241 -7.45 5.10 16.84
C GLY A 241 -8.16 4.65 18.13
N ARG A 242 -8.22 5.49 19.15
CA ARG A 242 -8.96 5.23 20.40
C ARG A 242 -10.41 5.74 20.36
N ILE A 243 -10.84 6.37 19.28
CA ILE A 243 -12.25 6.73 19.07
C ILE A 243 -13.06 5.44 18.99
N GLU A 244 -14.11 5.36 19.78
CA GLU A 244 -14.99 4.19 19.82
C GLU A 244 -15.56 3.89 18.43
N ARG A 245 -15.43 2.62 18.00
CA ARG A 245 -15.88 2.11 16.69
C ARG A 245 -15.42 2.97 15.50
N VAL A 246 -14.18 3.42 15.55
CA VAL A 246 -13.62 4.38 14.58
C VAL A 246 -13.78 3.94 13.12
N LEU A 247 -13.51 2.66 12.80
CA LEU A 247 -13.59 2.16 11.42
C LEU A 247 -15.06 2.05 10.95
N ASP A 248 -15.97 1.63 11.81
CA ASP A 248 -17.39 1.57 11.50
C ASP A 248 -17.97 2.96 11.24
N ARG A 249 -17.61 3.93 12.09
CA ARG A 249 -18.04 5.33 11.95
C ARG A 249 -17.50 5.96 10.67
N LEU A 250 -16.25 5.64 10.29
CA LEU A 250 -15.70 6.05 9.00
C LEU A 250 -16.47 5.44 7.83
N LYS A 251 -16.81 4.14 7.89
CA LYS A 251 -17.60 3.46 6.85
C LYS A 251 -19.01 4.03 6.75
N ALA A 252 -19.61 4.45 7.87
CA ALA A 252 -20.87 5.16 7.90
C ALA A 252 -20.80 6.60 7.35
N GLY A 253 -19.60 7.12 7.07
CA GLY A 253 -19.39 8.47 6.52
C GLY A 253 -19.39 9.56 7.57
N GLU A 254 -19.22 9.23 8.85
CA GLU A 254 -19.16 10.22 9.92
C GLU A 254 -17.97 11.16 9.75
N ARG A 255 -18.17 12.42 10.16
CA ARG A 255 -17.16 13.48 10.04
C ARG A 255 -16.19 13.46 11.23
N ILE A 256 -15.39 12.38 11.30
CA ILE A 256 -14.31 12.21 12.28
C ILE A 256 -12.94 12.21 11.57
N GLY A 257 -11.89 12.63 12.25
CA GLY A 257 -10.54 12.74 11.69
C GLY A 257 -10.43 13.75 10.56
N THR A 258 -9.28 13.76 9.92
CA THR A 258 -8.94 14.60 8.76
C THR A 258 -8.91 13.78 7.49
N LEU A 259 -9.80 14.09 6.54
CA LEU A 259 -9.79 13.50 5.20
C LEU A 259 -8.91 14.34 4.28
N LEU A 260 -7.87 13.73 3.75
CA LEU A 260 -6.98 14.30 2.74
C LEU A 260 -7.28 13.66 1.38
N SER A 261 -7.75 14.48 0.45
CA SER A 261 -8.20 14.01 -0.86
C SER A 261 -7.12 14.26 -1.93
N PRO A 262 -6.97 13.34 -2.93
CA PRO A 262 -6.10 13.58 -4.07
C PRO A 262 -6.64 14.71 -4.95
N GLU A 263 -5.74 15.40 -5.67
CA GLU A 263 -6.12 16.42 -6.65
C GLU A 263 -6.91 15.83 -7.82
N ARG A 264 -6.53 14.64 -8.24
CA ARG A 264 -7.07 13.95 -9.42
C ARG A 264 -7.62 12.60 -9.06
N GLY A 265 -8.64 12.13 -9.80
CA GLY A 265 -9.18 10.79 -9.62
C GLY A 265 -8.14 9.70 -9.96
N MET A 266 -8.32 8.50 -9.40
CA MET A 266 -7.42 7.34 -9.47
C MET A 266 -6.87 7.05 -10.89
N LEU A 267 -7.72 7.02 -11.90
CA LEU A 267 -7.33 6.75 -13.29
C LEU A 267 -6.35 7.79 -13.85
N ALA A 268 -6.58 9.08 -13.58
CA ALA A 268 -5.73 10.16 -14.08
C ALA A 268 -4.38 10.20 -13.36
N ALA A 269 -4.38 10.02 -12.05
CA ALA A 269 -3.17 9.98 -11.23
C ALA A 269 -2.25 8.82 -11.63
N ARG A 270 -2.83 7.64 -11.87
CA ARG A 270 -2.12 6.45 -12.31
C ARG A 270 -1.51 6.58 -13.70
N LYS A 271 -2.28 7.10 -14.66
CA LYS A 271 -1.78 7.40 -16.02
C LYS A 271 -0.55 8.31 -15.95
N GLN A 272 -0.59 9.33 -15.11
CA GLN A 272 0.52 10.27 -14.96
C GLN A 272 1.75 9.60 -14.31
N TRP A 273 1.57 8.75 -13.29
CA TRP A 273 2.68 8.03 -12.66
C TRP A 273 3.38 7.07 -13.64
N LEU A 274 2.62 6.28 -14.39
CA LEU A 274 3.15 5.38 -15.42
C LEU A 274 3.79 6.16 -16.60
N ALA A 275 3.21 7.29 -17.03
CA ALA A 275 3.71 8.07 -18.16
C ALA A 275 4.99 8.85 -17.87
N GLY A 276 5.19 9.29 -16.59
CA GLY A 276 6.22 10.28 -16.26
C GLY A 276 7.61 9.75 -15.98
N HIS A 277 7.82 8.44 -15.80
CA HIS A 277 9.05 7.96 -15.14
C HIS A 277 9.78 6.81 -15.86
N LEU A 278 9.35 6.32 -17.03
CA LEU A 278 9.86 5.07 -17.55
C LEU A 278 10.34 5.16 -19.00
N GLN A 279 11.66 4.99 -19.19
CA GLN A 279 12.21 4.69 -20.50
C GLN A 279 11.68 3.33 -20.97
N THR A 280 11.16 3.27 -22.20
CA THR A 280 10.74 2.04 -22.84
C THR A 280 11.97 1.21 -23.22
N ARG A 281 11.93 -0.09 -22.91
CA ARG A 281 13.04 -1.04 -23.13
C ARG A 281 12.77 -2.04 -24.23
N GLY A 282 11.51 -2.10 -24.71
CA GLY A 282 11.12 -3.00 -25.79
C GLY A 282 9.78 -2.66 -26.39
N THR A 283 9.45 -3.38 -27.44
CA THR A 283 8.22 -3.21 -28.22
C THR A 283 7.52 -4.55 -28.39
N LEU A 284 6.21 -4.55 -28.17
CA LEU A 284 5.31 -5.67 -28.43
C LEU A 284 4.43 -5.30 -29.63
N VAL A 285 4.57 -6.02 -30.75
CA VAL A 285 3.70 -5.84 -31.91
C VAL A 285 2.45 -6.67 -31.73
N LEU A 286 1.30 -6.03 -31.73
CA LEU A 286 0.01 -6.62 -31.46
C LEU A 286 -0.66 -7.13 -32.75
N ASP A 287 -1.62 -8.05 -32.62
CA ASP A 287 -2.61 -8.30 -33.67
C ASP A 287 -3.83 -7.37 -33.53
N GLY A 288 -4.71 -7.40 -34.54
CA GLY A 288 -5.91 -6.56 -34.55
C GLY A 288 -6.90 -6.87 -33.43
N GLY A 289 -6.95 -8.13 -32.95
CA GLY A 289 -7.80 -8.57 -31.85
C GLY A 289 -7.30 -7.98 -30.51
N ALA A 290 -6.00 -8.03 -30.28
CA ALA A 290 -5.39 -7.44 -29.10
C ALA A 290 -5.53 -5.92 -29.07
N VAL A 291 -5.36 -5.23 -30.20
CA VAL A 291 -5.61 -3.79 -30.31
C VAL A 291 -7.06 -3.47 -29.87
N LYS A 292 -8.04 -4.20 -30.38
CA LYS A 292 -9.44 -4.03 -30.00
C LYS A 292 -9.67 -4.30 -28.52
N ALA A 293 -9.14 -5.40 -27.97
CA ALA A 293 -9.27 -5.77 -26.57
C ALA A 293 -8.70 -4.70 -25.64
N LEU A 294 -7.56 -4.08 -25.99
CA LEU A 294 -6.95 -3.01 -25.18
C LEU A 294 -7.75 -1.71 -25.27
N VAL A 295 -8.11 -1.26 -26.49
CA VAL A 295 -8.67 0.07 -26.72
C VAL A 295 -10.16 0.13 -26.40
N GLN A 296 -10.93 -0.90 -26.79
CA GLN A 296 -12.38 -0.91 -26.67
C GLN A 296 -12.84 -1.62 -25.39
N ASP A 297 -12.24 -2.80 -25.09
CA ASP A 297 -12.69 -3.65 -23.97
C ASP A 297 -11.91 -3.40 -22.68
N HIS A 298 -10.87 -2.55 -22.71
CA HIS A 298 -9.99 -2.24 -21.57
C HIS A 298 -9.44 -3.48 -20.84
N LYS A 299 -9.09 -4.52 -21.62
CA LYS A 299 -8.57 -5.81 -21.10
C LYS A 299 -7.04 -5.78 -20.97
N SER A 300 -6.50 -6.77 -20.26
CA SER A 300 -5.07 -7.06 -20.21
C SER A 300 -4.56 -7.58 -21.55
N LEU A 301 -3.26 -7.39 -21.82
CA LEU A 301 -2.61 -7.94 -23.02
C LEU A 301 -2.17 -9.38 -22.78
N LEU A 302 -2.84 -10.32 -23.41
CA LEU A 302 -2.51 -11.74 -23.36
C LEU A 302 -1.41 -12.10 -24.36
N PRO A 303 -0.62 -13.18 -24.14
CA PRO A 303 0.41 -13.63 -25.06
C PRO A 303 -0.10 -13.94 -26.48
N VAL A 304 -1.31 -14.49 -26.59
CA VAL A 304 -1.93 -14.86 -27.88
C VAL A 304 -2.09 -13.66 -28.82
N GLY A 305 -2.28 -12.46 -28.27
CA GLY A 305 -2.48 -11.23 -29.03
C GLY A 305 -1.18 -10.54 -29.49
N VAL A 306 0.00 -11.09 -29.15
CA VAL A 306 1.30 -10.52 -29.53
C VAL A 306 1.94 -11.34 -30.64
N LYS A 307 2.36 -10.68 -31.70
CA LYS A 307 3.00 -11.30 -32.89
C LYS A 307 4.51 -11.23 -32.86
N LEU A 308 5.09 -10.18 -32.26
CA LEU A 308 6.53 -9.98 -32.28
C LEU A 308 6.96 -9.26 -30.99
N VAL A 309 8.10 -9.67 -30.46
CA VAL A 309 8.79 -9.03 -29.33
C VAL A 309 10.11 -8.46 -29.82
N GLN A 310 10.35 -7.18 -29.58
CA GLN A 310 11.57 -6.47 -29.95
C GLN A 310 12.22 -5.81 -28.73
N GLY A 311 13.55 -5.69 -28.78
CA GLY A 311 14.31 -5.08 -27.68
C GLY A 311 14.69 -6.08 -26.58
N SER A 312 15.28 -5.54 -25.51
CA SER A 312 15.70 -6.33 -24.34
C SER A 312 15.12 -5.69 -23.10
N PHE A 313 14.24 -6.40 -22.43
CA PHE A 313 13.60 -5.94 -21.20
C PHE A 313 13.47 -7.09 -20.21
N ARG A 314 13.42 -6.73 -18.94
CA ARG A 314 13.16 -7.64 -17.81
C ARG A 314 11.72 -7.48 -17.34
N ARG A 315 11.25 -8.42 -16.52
CA ARG A 315 9.97 -8.29 -15.80
C ARG A 315 9.95 -6.97 -15.02
N GLY A 316 8.85 -6.20 -15.16
CA GLY A 316 8.65 -4.90 -14.54
C GLY A 316 9.19 -3.72 -15.35
N GLU A 317 9.86 -3.94 -16.47
CA GLU A 317 10.29 -2.85 -17.34
C GLU A 317 9.18 -2.43 -18.30
N MET A 318 9.24 -1.14 -18.72
CA MET A 318 8.26 -0.55 -19.61
C MET A 318 8.47 -1.02 -21.05
N VAL A 319 7.39 -1.48 -21.66
CA VAL A 319 7.30 -1.83 -23.08
C VAL A 319 6.24 -1.00 -23.78
N VAL A 320 6.46 -0.77 -25.08
CA VAL A 320 5.50 -0.14 -25.99
C VAL A 320 4.70 -1.23 -26.68
N CYS A 321 3.41 -1.09 -26.74
CA CYS A 321 2.50 -1.92 -27.51
C CYS A 321 2.14 -1.17 -28.81
N VAL A 322 2.46 -1.73 -29.96
CA VAL A 322 2.19 -1.13 -31.26
C VAL A 322 1.25 -1.99 -32.09
N ALA A 323 0.38 -1.35 -32.87
CA ALA A 323 -0.44 -2.00 -33.87
C ALA A 323 0.42 -2.53 -35.04
N PRO A 324 -0.13 -3.40 -35.93
CA PRO A 324 0.62 -3.91 -37.10
C PRO A 324 1.12 -2.82 -38.06
N ASP A 325 0.49 -1.65 -38.06
CA ASP A 325 0.87 -0.46 -38.83
C ASP A 325 1.98 0.38 -38.17
N GLY A 326 2.48 -0.03 -37.01
CA GLY A 326 3.51 0.68 -36.26
C GLY A 326 2.99 1.78 -35.33
N ARG A 327 1.69 2.05 -35.32
CA ARG A 327 1.09 3.05 -34.45
C ARG A 327 1.13 2.58 -32.99
N GLU A 328 1.60 3.46 -32.12
CA GLU A 328 1.60 3.21 -30.67
C GLU A 328 0.17 3.15 -30.13
N ILE A 329 -0.16 2.10 -29.42
CA ILE A 329 -1.48 1.85 -28.84
C ILE A 329 -1.44 2.06 -27.32
N ALA A 330 -0.39 1.55 -26.69
CA ALA A 330 -0.27 1.58 -25.24
C ALA A 330 1.17 1.47 -24.78
N ARG A 331 1.41 1.79 -23.52
CA ARG A 331 2.64 1.48 -22.76
C ARG A 331 2.27 0.73 -21.50
N GLY A 332 3.12 -0.21 -21.09
CA GLY A 332 2.85 -0.97 -19.87
C GLY A 332 4.06 -1.70 -19.30
N LEU A 333 3.92 -2.17 -18.05
CA LEU A 333 4.95 -2.97 -17.38
C LEU A 333 4.84 -4.43 -17.83
N ALA A 334 5.94 -5.00 -18.33
CA ALA A 334 5.98 -6.39 -18.76
C ALA A 334 5.98 -7.36 -17.59
N ASN A 335 5.14 -8.38 -17.63
CA ASN A 335 5.09 -9.45 -16.62
C ASN A 335 6.15 -10.53 -16.85
N TYR A 336 6.76 -10.56 -18.03
CA TYR A 336 7.79 -11.50 -18.43
C TYR A 336 8.97 -10.74 -19.02
N SER A 337 10.17 -11.34 -19.00
CA SER A 337 11.32 -10.82 -19.74
C SER A 337 11.13 -10.98 -21.25
N ALA A 338 11.92 -10.27 -22.06
CA ALA A 338 11.87 -10.38 -23.52
C ALA A 338 12.07 -11.83 -24.01
N LEU A 339 13.01 -12.56 -23.40
CA LEU A 339 13.29 -13.97 -23.75
C LEU A 339 12.13 -14.91 -23.41
N GLU A 340 11.47 -14.70 -22.28
CA GLU A 340 10.29 -15.48 -21.90
C GLU A 340 9.09 -15.11 -22.76
N ALA A 341 8.87 -13.81 -22.99
CA ALA A 341 7.81 -13.33 -23.86
C ALA A 341 7.90 -13.93 -25.27
N GLN A 342 9.11 -13.99 -25.86
CA GLN A 342 9.34 -14.61 -27.17
C GLN A 342 8.93 -16.09 -27.22
N LYS A 343 9.01 -16.81 -26.12
CA LYS A 343 8.60 -18.23 -26.06
C LYS A 343 7.07 -18.43 -25.97
N ILE A 344 6.35 -17.45 -25.42
CA ILE A 344 4.92 -17.60 -25.12
C ILE A 344 4.01 -16.79 -26.06
N ILE A 345 4.52 -15.84 -26.86
CA ILE A 345 3.69 -15.08 -27.81
C ILE A 345 2.96 -16.00 -28.79
N GLY A 346 1.76 -15.62 -29.16
CA GLY A 346 0.89 -16.41 -30.02
C GLY A 346 0.25 -17.63 -29.34
N GLN A 347 0.55 -17.90 -28.08
CA GLN A 347 0.03 -19.04 -27.32
C GLN A 347 -1.06 -18.59 -26.33
N SER A 348 -1.93 -19.55 -25.93
CA SER A 348 -2.88 -19.28 -24.84
C SER A 348 -2.16 -19.16 -23.49
N SER A 349 -2.76 -18.44 -22.53
CA SER A 349 -2.19 -18.32 -21.18
C SER A 349 -2.01 -19.67 -20.49
N GLU A 350 -2.82 -20.66 -20.79
CA GLU A 350 -2.73 -22.03 -20.25
C GLU A 350 -1.44 -22.76 -20.68
N ALA A 351 -0.89 -22.41 -21.83
CA ALA A 351 0.33 -23.03 -22.35
C ALA A 351 1.61 -22.49 -21.65
N ILE A 352 1.53 -21.38 -20.91
CA ILE A 352 2.70 -20.72 -20.30
C ILE A 352 3.48 -21.67 -19.39
N VAL A 353 2.78 -22.41 -18.52
CA VAL A 353 3.44 -23.34 -17.58
C VAL A 353 4.22 -24.42 -18.34
N GLY A 354 3.66 -24.95 -19.42
CA GLY A 354 4.34 -25.96 -20.25
C GLY A 354 5.58 -25.43 -20.98
N LEU A 355 5.57 -24.14 -21.36
CA LEU A 355 6.65 -23.50 -22.11
C LEU A 355 7.78 -22.94 -21.24
N LEU A 356 7.44 -22.42 -20.06
CA LEU A 356 8.39 -21.76 -19.16
C LEU A 356 8.72 -22.57 -17.90
N GLY A 357 7.90 -23.60 -17.56
CA GLY A 357 8.00 -24.33 -16.30
C GLY A 357 7.31 -23.63 -15.12
N TYR A 358 6.81 -22.40 -15.33
CA TYR A 358 6.07 -21.61 -14.34
C TYR A 358 5.17 -20.60 -15.03
N MET A 359 4.24 -20.02 -14.30
CA MET A 359 3.42 -18.89 -14.73
C MET A 359 3.51 -17.78 -13.68
N ALA A 360 4.05 -16.62 -14.09
CA ALA A 360 4.09 -15.45 -13.22
C ALA A 360 2.74 -14.75 -13.20
N GLU A 361 2.15 -14.56 -14.38
CA GLU A 361 0.83 -13.95 -14.62
C GLU A 361 0.26 -14.54 -15.92
N PRO A 362 -1.06 -14.61 -16.09
CA PRO A 362 -1.65 -15.12 -17.34
C PRO A 362 -1.49 -14.16 -18.53
N GLU A 363 -1.19 -12.89 -18.28
CA GLU A 363 -1.01 -11.84 -19.28
C GLU A 363 0.44 -11.37 -19.41
N LEU A 364 0.81 -10.88 -20.61
CA LEU A 364 2.09 -10.19 -20.83
C LEU A 364 2.13 -8.81 -20.20
N VAL A 365 1.00 -8.08 -20.24
CA VAL A 365 0.85 -6.79 -19.58
C VAL A 365 -0.55 -6.73 -18.96
N HIS A 366 -0.60 -6.56 -17.65
CA HIS A 366 -1.87 -6.40 -16.95
C HIS A 366 -2.49 -5.03 -17.27
N ARG A 367 -3.82 -4.98 -17.47
CA ARG A 367 -4.57 -3.74 -17.79
C ARG A 367 -4.27 -2.60 -16.82
N ASP A 368 -4.06 -2.95 -15.56
CA ASP A 368 -3.77 -1.98 -14.52
C ASP A 368 -2.33 -1.45 -14.58
N ASN A 369 -1.44 -2.09 -15.30
CA ASN A 369 -0.07 -1.66 -15.58
C ASN A 369 0.07 -1.11 -17.00
N LEU A 370 -1.04 -0.76 -17.66
CA LEU A 370 -1.10 -0.36 -19.05
C LEU A 370 -1.77 1.00 -19.19
N ILE A 371 -1.21 1.87 -20.04
CA ILE A 371 -1.74 3.17 -20.39
C ILE A 371 -1.99 3.18 -21.88
N LEU A 372 -3.19 3.52 -22.30
CA LEU A 372 -3.51 3.83 -23.69
C LEU A 372 -2.93 5.19 -24.07
N VAL A 373 -2.38 5.30 -25.28
CA VAL A 373 -1.82 6.53 -25.85
C VAL A 373 -2.85 7.22 -26.74
#